data_75120fec04021002d0efb726c56d57bd
#
_entry.id   75120fec04021002d0efb726c56d57bd
#
_cell.length_a   1.000
_cell.length_b   1.000
_cell.length_c   1.000
_cell.angle_alpha   90.00
_cell.angle_beta   90.00
_cell.angle_gamma   90.00
#
_symmetry.space_group_name_H-M   'P 1'
#
loop_
_entity.id
_entity.type
_entity.pdbx_description
1 polymer ?
#
loop_
_entity_poly.entity_id
_entity_poly.type
_entity_poly.pdbx_seq_one_letter_code
_entity_poly.pdbx_strand_id
1 'polypeptide(L)'
;GMSLAAGGHLTHGAKPNQSGKWFNSVQYGVRKTDSLIDIDEVKELAIKHKPKLIIAGGSAYPRHINFKDFREIADLVGAYLLVDMAHFSGLVAGKSHPNPFPYADVATTTTHKVLRGPRGGLILTNNEEISKKINSAIFPGIQGGPLMHTIAAKAVSFGESLQPEFHLYTENVLKNAKALSSTLMDDGFDIVSGGTDT
;
A
#
# COMPACT_ATOMS: atom_id res chain seq x y z
N GLY A 1 -8.35 7.16 -4.30
CA GLY A 1 -7.75 6.29 -3.27
C GLY A 1 -8.76 5.84 -2.25
N MET A 2 -8.41 4.83 -1.45
CA MET A 2 -9.30 4.33 -0.40
C MET A 2 -9.56 5.40 0.67
N SER A 3 -10.82 5.53 1.09
CA SER A 3 -11.20 6.49 2.14
C SER A 3 -10.61 6.09 3.50
N LEU A 4 -10.37 7.08 4.34
CA LEU A 4 -9.85 6.85 5.70
C LEU A 4 -10.80 5.97 6.53
N ALA A 5 -12.11 6.16 6.39
CA ALA A 5 -13.12 5.38 7.07
C ALA A 5 -13.17 3.90 6.62
N ALA A 6 -12.71 3.60 5.42
CA ALA A 6 -12.63 2.24 4.88
C ALA A 6 -11.27 1.56 5.12
N GLY A 7 -10.35 2.20 5.82
CA GLY A 7 -9.01 1.67 6.10
C GLY A 7 -7.90 2.26 5.23
N GLY A 8 -8.17 3.31 4.45
CA GLY A 8 -7.15 4.05 3.69
C GLY A 8 -6.21 4.85 4.59
N HIS A 9 -5.18 5.43 3.99
CA HIS A 9 -4.25 6.31 4.69
C HIS A 9 -4.57 7.78 4.43
N LEU A 10 -4.17 8.67 5.35
CA LEU A 10 -4.34 10.13 5.21
C LEU A 10 -3.80 10.65 3.87
N THR A 11 -2.66 10.12 3.43
CA THR A 11 -2.00 10.54 2.17
C THR A 11 -2.71 10.08 0.91
N HIS A 12 -3.79 9.29 1.02
CA HIS A 12 -4.61 8.87 -0.12
C HIS A 12 -5.72 9.88 -0.48
N GLY A 13 -5.53 11.14 -0.17
CA GLY A 13 -6.45 12.22 -0.54
C GLY A 13 -7.40 12.66 0.57
N ALA A 14 -7.13 12.34 1.83
CA ALA A 14 -7.94 12.83 2.94
C ALA A 14 -7.85 14.38 3.04
N LYS A 15 -8.99 15.04 3.22
CA LYS A 15 -9.11 16.51 3.22
C LYS A 15 -8.10 17.26 4.11
N PRO A 16 -7.76 16.82 5.34
CA PRO A 16 -6.79 17.52 6.16
C PRO A 16 -5.34 17.34 5.70
N ASN A 17 -5.05 16.33 4.87
CA ASN A 17 -3.71 16.05 4.35
C ASN A 17 -3.39 16.89 3.13
N GLN A 18 -2.10 17.12 2.86
CA GLN A 18 -1.66 17.86 1.67
C GLN A 18 -2.19 17.25 0.36
N SER A 19 -2.26 15.92 0.27
CA SER A 19 -2.83 15.25 -0.91
C SER A 19 -4.29 15.61 -1.15
N GLY A 20 -5.09 15.81 -0.08
CA GLY A 20 -6.49 16.25 -0.19
C GLY A 20 -6.64 17.77 -0.41
N LYS A 21 -5.60 18.57 -0.10
CA LYS A 21 -5.60 20.02 -0.31
C LYS A 21 -5.11 20.40 -1.69
N TRP A 22 -4.09 19.69 -2.21
CA TRP A 22 -3.44 20.03 -3.47
C TRP A 22 -4.12 19.40 -4.69
N PHE A 23 -4.82 18.27 -4.48
CA PHE A 23 -5.43 17.53 -5.57
C PHE A 23 -6.95 17.41 -5.41
N ASN A 24 -7.65 17.31 -6.51
CA ASN A 24 -9.06 16.94 -6.53
C ASN A 24 -9.19 15.43 -6.27
N SER A 25 -9.21 15.05 -5.00
CA SER A 25 -9.21 13.66 -4.58
C SER A 25 -10.63 13.08 -4.58
N VAL A 26 -10.76 11.89 -5.16
CA VAL A 26 -11.97 11.06 -5.10
C VAL A 26 -11.63 9.79 -4.34
N GLN A 27 -12.49 9.42 -3.39
CA GLN A 27 -12.26 8.28 -2.53
C GLN A 27 -13.29 7.17 -2.82
N TYR A 28 -12.82 5.91 -2.82
CA TYR A 28 -13.66 4.72 -2.85
C TYR A 28 -13.72 4.09 -1.45
N GLY A 29 -14.74 3.27 -1.23
CA GLY A 29 -15.00 2.63 0.05
C GLY A 29 -14.88 1.12 0.00
N VAL A 30 -15.59 0.50 0.92
CA VAL A 30 -15.82 -0.96 1.00
C VAL A 30 -17.31 -1.23 1.03
N ARG A 31 -17.72 -2.38 0.55
CA ARG A 31 -19.11 -2.82 0.60
C ARG A 31 -19.59 -2.94 2.04
N LYS A 32 -20.83 -2.55 2.30
CA LYS A 32 -21.42 -2.65 3.64
C LYS A 32 -21.71 -4.08 4.07
N THR A 33 -21.85 -5.00 3.10
CA THR A 33 -22.24 -6.39 3.31
C THR A 33 -21.10 -7.25 3.86
N ASP A 34 -19.86 -7.00 3.41
CA ASP A 34 -18.72 -7.86 3.69
C ASP A 34 -17.43 -7.07 4.01
N SER A 35 -17.51 -5.75 3.98
CA SER A 35 -16.36 -4.84 4.19
C SER A 35 -15.17 -5.07 3.23
N LEU A 36 -15.43 -5.61 2.04
CA LEU A 36 -14.44 -5.76 1.00
C LEU A 36 -14.47 -4.58 0.03
N ILE A 37 -13.34 -4.30 -0.63
CA ILE A 37 -13.25 -3.28 -1.68
C ILE A 37 -14.28 -3.61 -2.77
N ASP A 38 -15.11 -2.63 -3.11
CA ASP A 38 -16.03 -2.72 -4.24
C ASP A 38 -15.31 -2.28 -5.51
N ILE A 39 -14.87 -3.27 -6.29
CA ILE A 39 -14.11 -2.99 -7.51
C ILE A 39 -14.98 -2.35 -8.62
N ASP A 40 -16.26 -2.64 -8.60
CA ASP A 40 -17.20 -2.01 -9.53
C ASP A 40 -17.39 -0.53 -9.20
N GLU A 41 -17.52 -0.17 -7.90
CA GLU A 41 -17.51 1.24 -7.45
C GLU A 41 -16.21 1.94 -7.89
N VAL A 42 -15.05 1.29 -7.71
CA VAL A 42 -13.76 1.86 -8.14
C VAL A 42 -13.76 2.15 -9.63
N LYS A 43 -14.28 1.22 -10.44
CA LYS A 43 -14.37 1.36 -11.89
C LYS A 43 -15.32 2.48 -12.30
N GLU A 44 -16.51 2.55 -11.71
CA GLU A 44 -17.49 3.61 -11.97
C GLU A 44 -16.92 4.99 -11.63
N LEU A 45 -16.28 5.14 -10.46
CA LEU A 45 -15.63 6.38 -10.06
C LEU A 45 -14.49 6.76 -11.01
N ALA A 46 -13.69 5.79 -11.46
CA ALA A 46 -12.62 6.04 -12.41
C ALA A 46 -13.15 6.53 -13.77
N ILE A 47 -14.18 5.89 -14.31
CA ILE A 47 -14.82 6.31 -15.57
C ILE A 47 -15.41 7.72 -15.44
N LYS A 48 -16.11 7.98 -14.33
CA LYS A 48 -16.77 9.26 -14.07
C LYS A 48 -15.80 10.42 -13.91
N HIS A 49 -14.72 10.21 -13.15
CA HIS A 49 -13.81 11.29 -12.75
C HIS A 49 -12.52 11.35 -13.57
N LYS A 50 -12.21 10.31 -14.35
CA LYS A 50 -11.00 10.20 -15.20
C LYS A 50 -9.72 10.67 -14.47
N PRO A 51 -9.39 10.03 -13.33
CA PRO A 51 -8.22 10.43 -12.55
C PRO A 51 -6.94 10.21 -13.35
N LYS A 52 -5.90 11.01 -13.06
CA LYS A 52 -4.55 10.79 -13.59
C LYS A 52 -3.77 9.74 -12.80
N LEU A 53 -4.18 9.50 -11.55
CA LEU A 53 -3.55 8.55 -10.63
C LEU A 53 -4.62 7.81 -9.85
N ILE A 54 -4.52 6.49 -9.82
CA ILE A 54 -5.28 5.62 -8.92
C ILE A 54 -4.34 5.09 -7.85
N ILE A 55 -4.76 5.16 -6.58
CA ILE A 55 -3.99 4.65 -5.44
C ILE A 55 -4.70 3.40 -4.92
N ALA A 56 -4.02 2.27 -4.98
CA ALA A 56 -4.40 1.03 -4.30
C ALA A 56 -3.52 0.84 -3.06
N GLY A 57 -4.11 0.38 -1.97
CA GLY A 57 -3.41 0.23 -0.69
C GLY A 57 -4.26 0.74 0.47
N GLY A 58 -3.88 0.36 1.67
CA GLY A 58 -4.58 0.76 2.88
C GLY A 58 -3.74 0.57 4.13
N SER A 59 -4.13 1.25 5.21
CA SER A 59 -3.49 1.13 6.53
C SER A 59 -4.15 0.07 7.40
N ALA A 60 -5.46 -0.13 7.24
CA ALA A 60 -6.26 -0.99 8.10
C ALA A 60 -7.18 -1.94 7.31
N TYR A 61 -6.92 -2.14 6.02
CA TYR A 61 -7.64 -3.10 5.21
C TYR A 61 -7.00 -4.50 5.35
N PRO A 62 -7.68 -5.49 5.96
CA PRO A 62 -7.04 -6.74 6.37
C PRO A 62 -7.05 -7.84 5.29
N ARG A 63 -7.58 -7.56 4.11
CA ARG A 63 -7.67 -8.53 3.02
C ARG A 63 -6.69 -8.25 1.89
N HIS A 64 -6.41 -9.26 1.09
CA HIS A 64 -5.62 -9.06 -0.12
C HIS A 64 -6.30 -8.09 -1.08
N ILE A 65 -5.50 -7.21 -1.69
CA ILE A 65 -5.94 -6.31 -2.75
C ILE A 65 -5.60 -6.97 -4.08
N ASN A 66 -6.60 -7.11 -4.96
CA ASN A 66 -6.34 -7.61 -6.30
C ASN A 66 -5.77 -6.47 -7.18
N PHE A 67 -4.44 -6.40 -7.27
CA PHE A 67 -3.76 -5.36 -8.04
C PHE A 67 -4.03 -5.43 -9.54
N LYS A 68 -4.38 -6.62 -10.06
CA LYS A 68 -4.74 -6.81 -11.46
C LYS A 68 -6.00 -6.03 -11.82
N ASP A 69 -7.05 -6.11 -11.00
CA ASP A 69 -8.29 -5.36 -11.24
C ASP A 69 -8.05 -3.86 -11.24
N PHE A 70 -7.22 -3.36 -10.30
CA PHE A 70 -6.82 -1.95 -10.29
C PHE A 70 -6.02 -1.55 -11.52
N ARG A 71 -5.16 -2.42 -12.05
CA ARG A 71 -4.41 -2.18 -13.29
C ARG A 71 -5.36 -2.07 -14.48
N GLU A 72 -6.30 -3.00 -14.62
CA GLU A 72 -7.29 -2.97 -15.69
C GLU A 72 -8.13 -1.69 -15.66
N ILE A 73 -8.53 -1.23 -14.47
CA ILE A 73 -9.25 0.03 -14.33
C ILE A 73 -8.36 1.23 -14.69
N ALA A 74 -7.11 1.24 -14.25
CA ALA A 74 -6.19 2.32 -14.55
C ALA A 74 -5.92 2.42 -16.07
N ASP A 75 -5.74 1.29 -16.74
CA ASP A 75 -5.58 1.23 -18.21
C ASP A 75 -6.83 1.73 -18.94
N LEU A 76 -8.02 1.34 -18.47
CA LEU A 76 -9.30 1.76 -19.05
C LEU A 76 -9.44 3.30 -19.12
N VAL A 77 -8.91 4.01 -18.14
CA VAL A 77 -9.04 5.48 -18.05
C VAL A 77 -7.75 6.23 -18.36
N GLY A 78 -6.66 5.52 -18.67
CA GLY A 78 -5.34 6.11 -18.95
C GLY A 78 -4.67 6.71 -17.72
N ALA A 79 -4.90 6.12 -16.53
CA ALA A 79 -4.32 6.55 -15.27
C ALA A 79 -3.05 5.77 -14.91
N TYR A 80 -2.16 6.39 -14.15
CA TYR A 80 -1.11 5.65 -13.44
C TYR A 80 -1.69 4.90 -12.24
N LEU A 81 -1.15 3.72 -11.96
CA LEU A 81 -1.44 2.94 -10.76
C LEU A 81 -0.29 3.07 -9.75
N LEU A 82 -0.55 3.68 -8.60
CA LEU A 82 0.34 3.68 -7.44
C LEU A 82 -0.17 2.67 -6.42
N VAL A 83 0.70 1.78 -5.97
CA VAL A 83 0.40 0.88 -4.86
C VAL A 83 1.14 1.34 -3.62
N ASP A 84 0.39 1.77 -2.60
CA ASP A 84 0.96 2.04 -1.28
C ASP A 84 0.94 0.75 -0.46
N MET A 85 2.12 0.12 -0.37
CA MET A 85 2.31 -1.14 0.34
C MET A 85 2.93 -0.96 1.73
N ALA A 86 2.83 0.23 2.32
CA ALA A 86 3.50 0.57 3.58
C ALA A 86 3.21 -0.43 4.71
N HIS A 87 1.98 -0.96 4.80
CA HIS A 87 1.58 -1.89 5.84
C HIS A 87 1.91 -3.36 5.54
N PHE A 88 2.10 -3.72 4.26
CA PHE A 88 2.37 -5.11 3.87
C PHE A 88 3.67 -5.31 3.07
N SER A 89 4.50 -4.28 2.94
CA SER A 89 5.76 -4.37 2.16
C SER A 89 6.73 -5.43 2.70
N GLY A 90 6.79 -5.62 4.01
CA GLY A 90 7.57 -6.71 4.59
C GLY A 90 7.06 -8.09 4.19
N LEU A 91 5.73 -8.26 4.09
CA LEU A 91 5.12 -9.50 3.61
C LEU A 91 5.42 -9.75 2.13
N VAL A 92 5.45 -8.67 1.30
CA VAL A 92 5.87 -8.75 -0.11
C VAL A 92 7.34 -9.15 -0.20
N ALA A 93 8.23 -8.51 0.56
CA ALA A 93 9.65 -8.84 0.59
C ALA A 93 9.90 -10.29 1.05
N GLY A 94 9.16 -10.75 2.06
CA GLY A 94 9.19 -12.12 2.56
C GLY A 94 8.43 -13.13 1.69
N LYS A 95 7.88 -12.72 0.55
CA LYS A 95 7.12 -13.58 -0.39
C LYS A 95 5.85 -14.21 0.20
N SER A 96 5.31 -13.61 1.24
CA SER A 96 4.09 -14.06 1.94
C SER A 96 2.84 -13.24 1.57
N HIS A 97 2.93 -12.35 0.58
CA HIS A 97 1.85 -11.51 0.09
C HIS A 97 1.97 -11.32 -1.43
N PRO A 98 0.85 -11.16 -2.16
CA PRO A 98 0.89 -10.86 -3.59
C PRO A 98 1.79 -9.67 -3.93
N ASN A 99 2.59 -9.83 -4.98
CA ASN A 99 3.53 -8.80 -5.43
C ASN A 99 2.80 -7.76 -6.30
N PRO A 100 2.85 -6.44 -5.98
CA PRO A 100 2.21 -5.41 -6.78
C PRO A 100 2.95 -5.05 -8.07
N PHE A 101 4.24 -5.36 -8.18
CA PHE A 101 5.10 -4.88 -9.28
C PHE A 101 4.73 -5.31 -10.69
N PRO A 102 4.09 -6.46 -10.95
CA PRO A 102 3.57 -6.76 -12.28
C PRO A 102 2.49 -5.78 -12.76
N TYR A 103 1.87 -5.02 -11.85
CA TYR A 103 0.70 -4.19 -12.12
C TYR A 103 0.92 -2.71 -11.86
N ALA A 104 1.72 -2.35 -10.84
CA ALA A 104 1.93 -0.97 -10.41
C ALA A 104 2.95 -0.24 -11.29
N ASP A 105 2.63 1.01 -11.68
CA ASP A 105 3.62 1.93 -12.26
C ASP A 105 4.62 2.39 -11.20
N VAL A 106 4.12 2.61 -9.98
CA VAL A 106 4.89 3.05 -8.82
C VAL A 106 4.39 2.32 -7.58
N ALA A 107 5.32 1.86 -6.74
CA ALA A 107 4.99 1.41 -5.40
C ALA A 107 5.66 2.30 -4.34
N THR A 108 4.93 2.60 -3.29
CA THR A 108 5.44 3.35 -2.13
C THR A 108 5.38 2.49 -0.88
N THR A 109 6.33 2.71 0.01
CA THR A 109 6.32 2.07 1.33
C THR A 109 7.03 2.91 2.38
N THR A 110 6.70 2.65 3.63
CA THR A 110 7.54 2.99 4.78
C THR A 110 8.51 1.85 5.06
N THR A 111 9.66 2.17 5.63
CA THR A 111 10.67 1.15 5.97
C THR A 111 10.58 0.65 7.42
N HIS A 112 9.76 1.26 8.27
CA HIS A 112 9.71 1.04 9.73
C HIS A 112 8.49 0.27 10.25
N LYS A 113 7.72 -0.38 9.36
CA LYS A 113 6.58 -1.25 9.74
C LYS A 113 7.00 -2.73 9.65
N VAL A 114 6.24 -3.57 8.99
CA VAL A 114 6.55 -5.01 8.86
C VAL A 114 7.93 -5.27 8.23
N LEU A 115 8.45 -4.33 7.44
CA LEU A 115 9.81 -4.41 6.89
C LEU A 115 10.93 -4.29 7.95
N ARG A 116 10.62 -3.87 9.17
CA ARG A 116 11.51 -3.79 10.35
C ARG A 116 12.74 -2.89 10.20
N GLY A 117 12.68 -1.90 9.30
CA GLY A 117 13.79 -0.96 9.07
C GLY A 117 13.69 0.32 9.89
N PRO A 118 14.55 1.29 9.63
CA PRO A 118 14.53 2.61 10.26
C PRO A 118 13.33 3.43 9.74
N ARG A 119 12.98 4.51 10.45
CA ARG A 119 11.97 5.45 9.97
C ARG A 119 12.40 6.08 8.66
N GLY A 120 11.54 5.95 7.66
CA GLY A 120 11.77 6.51 6.33
C GLY A 120 10.74 6.00 5.34
N GLY A 121 10.80 6.54 4.14
CA GLY A 121 10.00 6.13 2.99
C GLY A 121 10.88 5.56 1.89
N LEU A 122 10.25 4.87 0.97
CA LEU A 122 10.85 4.33 -0.24
C LEU A 122 9.84 4.44 -1.37
N ILE A 123 10.30 4.83 -2.55
CA ILE A 123 9.50 4.85 -3.79
C ILE A 123 10.21 3.93 -4.79
N LEU A 124 9.47 3.04 -5.41
CA LEU A 124 9.97 2.02 -6.30
C LEU A 124 9.21 2.05 -7.62
N THR A 125 9.92 1.92 -8.72
CA THR A 125 9.35 1.78 -10.06
C THR A 125 10.31 1.02 -10.96
N ASN A 126 9.77 0.24 -11.90
CA ASN A 126 10.52 -0.41 -12.97
C ASN A 126 10.61 0.46 -14.24
N ASN A 127 9.97 1.63 -14.25
CA ASN A 127 9.96 2.54 -15.38
C ASN A 127 11.02 3.64 -15.19
N GLU A 128 12.02 3.67 -16.07
CA GLU A 128 13.14 4.61 -16.01
C GLU A 128 12.69 6.08 -16.14
N GLU A 129 11.71 6.37 -17.01
CA GLU A 129 11.19 7.71 -17.21
C GLU A 129 10.48 8.23 -15.96
N ILE A 130 9.66 7.37 -15.32
CA ILE A 130 9.00 7.69 -14.06
C ILE A 130 10.06 7.88 -12.96
N SER A 131 11.07 7.02 -12.90
CA SER A 131 12.18 7.14 -11.95
C SER A 131 12.90 8.49 -12.05
N LYS A 132 13.23 8.93 -13.26
CA LYS A 132 13.87 10.24 -13.49
C LYS A 132 13.00 11.39 -12.97
N LYS A 133 11.69 11.37 -13.26
CA LYS A 133 10.74 12.39 -12.81
C LYS A 133 10.60 12.39 -11.28
N ILE A 134 10.50 11.23 -10.65
CA ILE A 134 10.41 11.09 -9.19
C ILE A 134 11.68 11.62 -8.53
N ASN A 135 12.86 11.21 -9.01
CA ASN A 135 14.12 11.67 -8.45
C ASN A 135 14.24 13.20 -8.50
N SER A 136 13.89 13.81 -9.64
CA SER A 136 13.89 15.28 -9.78
C SER A 136 12.86 15.97 -8.88
N ALA A 137 11.68 15.36 -8.70
CA ALA A 137 10.66 15.91 -7.81
C ALA A 137 11.07 15.81 -6.33
N ILE A 138 11.77 14.75 -5.95
CA ILE A 138 12.30 14.60 -4.58
C ILE A 138 13.44 15.59 -4.36
N PHE A 139 14.47 15.55 -5.17
CA PHE A 139 15.61 16.44 -5.06
C PHE A 139 15.94 17.05 -6.43
N PRO A 140 16.00 18.38 -6.54
CA PRO A 140 15.85 19.38 -5.48
C PRO A 140 14.41 19.85 -5.22
N GLY A 141 13.39 19.16 -5.77
CA GLY A 141 12.03 19.66 -5.78
C GLY A 141 11.40 19.85 -4.38
N ILE A 142 11.50 18.85 -3.51
CA ILE A 142 10.81 18.85 -2.21
C ILE A 142 11.79 18.69 -1.04
N GLN A 143 12.87 17.92 -1.23
CA GLN A 143 13.84 17.56 -0.20
C GLN A 143 15.23 18.11 -0.52
N GLY A 144 16.09 18.14 0.50
CA GLY A 144 17.51 18.51 0.41
C GLY A 144 18.42 17.36 0.81
N GLY A 145 19.46 17.66 1.63
CA GLY A 145 20.44 16.68 2.07
C GLY A 145 19.81 15.51 2.82
N PRO A 146 20.15 14.26 2.45
CA PRO A 146 19.56 13.07 3.04
C PRO A 146 20.18 12.74 4.41
N LEU A 147 19.45 12.00 5.23
CA LEU A 147 19.94 11.43 6.49
C LEU A 147 20.75 10.17 6.20
N MET A 148 22.08 10.27 6.12
CA MET A 148 22.96 9.18 5.71
C MET A 148 22.90 7.98 6.67
N HIS A 149 22.75 8.20 7.98
CA HIS A 149 22.57 7.13 8.95
C HIS A 149 21.28 6.33 8.70
N THR A 150 20.19 6.99 8.26
CA THR A 150 18.96 6.31 7.88
C THR A 150 19.16 5.48 6.61
N ILE A 151 19.92 5.99 5.63
CA ILE A 151 20.24 5.23 4.40
C ILE A 151 21.06 3.99 4.75
N ALA A 152 22.09 4.11 5.59
CA ALA A 152 22.89 2.99 6.05
C ALA A 152 22.04 1.94 6.79
N ALA A 153 21.14 2.39 7.69
CA ALA A 153 20.23 1.50 8.40
C ALA A 153 19.22 0.80 7.47
N LYS A 154 18.74 1.48 6.40
CA LYS A 154 17.92 0.84 5.36
C LYS A 154 18.69 -0.27 4.65
N ALA A 155 19.96 -0.04 4.31
CA ALA A 155 20.78 -1.04 3.65
C ALA A 155 20.94 -2.32 4.50
N VAL A 156 21.15 -2.17 5.80
CA VAL A 156 21.20 -3.31 6.74
C VAL A 156 19.85 -4.04 6.77
N SER A 157 18.75 -3.31 6.96
CA SER A 157 17.41 -3.88 7.00
C SER A 157 17.05 -4.64 5.71
N PHE A 158 17.42 -4.12 4.54
CA PHE A 158 17.20 -4.79 3.27
C PHE A 158 18.07 -6.05 3.13
N GLY A 159 19.32 -6.00 3.60
CA GLY A 159 20.19 -7.17 3.67
C GLY A 159 19.60 -8.29 4.53
N GLU A 160 19.02 -7.94 5.69
CA GLU A 160 18.30 -8.89 6.55
C GLU A 160 17.03 -9.44 5.87
N SER A 161 16.30 -8.58 5.15
CA SER A 161 15.07 -8.99 4.45
C SER A 161 15.30 -9.96 3.29
N LEU A 162 16.53 -10.08 2.80
CA LEU A 162 16.92 -11.04 1.79
C LEU A 162 17.26 -12.43 2.35
N GLN A 163 17.36 -12.56 3.68
CA GLN A 163 17.72 -13.83 4.33
C GLN A 163 16.49 -14.76 4.45
N PRO A 164 16.69 -16.09 4.45
CA PRO A 164 15.60 -17.07 4.59
C PRO A 164 14.77 -16.87 5.88
N GLU A 165 15.41 -16.43 6.95
CA GLU A 165 14.78 -16.17 8.25
C GLU A 165 13.71 -15.09 8.17
N PHE A 166 13.84 -14.14 7.25
CA PHE A 166 12.83 -13.11 7.04
C PHE A 166 11.55 -13.67 6.42
N HIS A 167 11.66 -14.67 5.55
CA HIS A 167 10.49 -15.39 5.03
C HIS A 167 9.75 -16.11 6.18
N LEU A 168 10.46 -16.84 7.03
CA LEU A 168 9.86 -17.48 8.20
C LEU A 168 9.18 -16.49 9.14
N TYR A 169 9.80 -15.32 9.34
CA TYR A 169 9.21 -14.23 10.12
C TYR A 169 7.87 -13.80 9.53
N THR A 170 7.81 -13.54 8.23
CA THR A 170 6.57 -13.07 7.58
C THR A 170 5.47 -14.11 7.58
N GLU A 171 5.81 -15.40 7.40
CA GLU A 171 4.85 -16.48 7.58
C GLU A 171 4.27 -16.54 9.00
N ASN A 172 5.12 -16.36 10.02
CA ASN A 172 4.68 -16.32 11.41
C ASN A 172 3.78 -15.13 11.70
N VAL A 173 4.06 -13.95 11.11
CA VAL A 173 3.17 -12.77 11.21
C VAL A 173 1.77 -13.13 10.72
N LEU A 174 1.65 -13.79 9.55
CA LEU A 174 0.35 -14.18 9.01
C LEU A 174 -0.34 -15.25 9.86
N LYS A 175 0.40 -16.27 10.33
CA LYS A 175 -0.13 -17.30 11.21
C LYS A 175 -0.68 -16.70 12.51
N ASN A 176 0.07 -15.81 13.13
CA ASN A 176 -0.34 -15.14 14.37
C ASN A 176 -1.55 -14.23 14.17
N ALA A 177 -1.61 -13.47 13.07
CA ALA A 177 -2.77 -12.63 12.74
C ALA A 177 -4.03 -13.47 12.56
N LYS A 178 -3.94 -14.60 11.85
CA LYS A 178 -5.06 -15.53 11.67
C LYS A 178 -5.50 -16.17 12.99
N ALA A 179 -4.55 -16.61 13.80
CA ALA A 179 -4.87 -17.18 15.11
C ALA A 179 -5.57 -16.16 16.01
N LEU A 180 -5.07 -14.91 16.06
CA LEU A 180 -5.70 -13.86 16.83
C LEU A 180 -7.13 -13.55 16.34
N SER A 181 -7.31 -13.42 15.03
CA SER A 181 -8.63 -13.16 14.43
C SER A 181 -9.61 -14.31 14.73
N SER A 182 -9.18 -15.58 14.60
CA SER A 182 -10.01 -16.74 14.89
C SER A 182 -10.42 -16.78 16.37
N THR A 183 -9.47 -16.59 17.29
CA THR A 183 -9.76 -16.60 18.73
C THR A 183 -10.75 -15.52 19.11
N LEU A 184 -10.61 -14.32 18.55
CA LEU A 184 -11.55 -13.23 18.81
C LEU A 184 -12.97 -13.56 18.30
N MET A 185 -13.08 -14.19 17.13
CA MET A 185 -14.38 -14.62 16.60
C MET A 185 -15.00 -15.74 17.47
N ASP A 186 -14.19 -16.69 17.92
CA ASP A 186 -14.64 -17.77 18.82
C ASP A 186 -15.13 -17.22 20.17
N ASP A 187 -14.54 -16.11 20.63
CA ASP A 187 -14.96 -15.36 21.83
C ASP A 187 -16.17 -14.43 21.59
N GLY A 188 -16.74 -14.42 20.37
CA GLY A 188 -17.97 -13.69 20.04
C GLY A 188 -17.75 -12.25 19.56
N PHE A 189 -16.52 -11.85 19.20
CA PHE A 189 -16.26 -10.55 18.58
C PHE A 189 -16.49 -10.57 17.08
N ASP A 190 -17.13 -9.53 16.56
CA ASP A 190 -17.27 -9.31 15.13
C ASP A 190 -15.95 -8.77 14.55
N ILE A 191 -15.33 -9.55 13.66
CA ILE A 191 -14.12 -9.13 12.95
C ILE A 191 -14.50 -8.57 11.58
N VAL A 192 -14.08 -7.33 11.31
CA VAL A 192 -14.31 -6.66 10.04
C VAL A 192 -13.85 -7.56 8.89
N SER A 193 -14.69 -7.72 7.86
CA SER A 193 -14.50 -8.63 6.73
C SER A 193 -14.43 -10.12 7.09
N GLY A 194 -14.80 -10.52 8.31
CA GLY A 194 -14.83 -11.92 8.73
C GLY A 194 -13.45 -12.58 8.83
N GLY A 195 -12.38 -11.82 9.11
CA GLY A 195 -11.04 -12.36 9.27
C GLY A 195 -9.94 -11.51 8.62
N THR A 196 -8.74 -12.09 8.47
CA THR A 196 -7.58 -11.40 7.92
C THR A 196 -6.77 -12.29 6.98
N ASP A 197 -6.19 -11.68 5.94
CA ASP A 197 -5.21 -12.28 5.03
C ASP A 197 -3.79 -11.74 5.30
N THR A 198 -3.68 -10.67 6.10
CA THR A 198 -2.43 -9.96 6.41
C THR A 198 -2.23 -9.76 7.90
#